data_67d35d66300a18b6dcb807d1deeef54b
#
_entry.id   67d35d66300a18b6dcb807d1deeef54b
#
_cell.length_a   1.000
_cell.length_b   1.000
_cell.length_c   1.000
_cell.angle_alpha   90.00
_cell.angle_beta   90.00
_cell.angle_gamma   90.00
#
_symmetry.space_group_name_H-M   'P 1'
#
loop_
_entity.id
_entity.type
_entity.pdbx_description
1 polymer ?
#
loop_
_entity_poly.entity_id
_entity_poly.type
_entity_poly.pdbx_seq_one_letter_code
_entity_poly.pdbx_strand_id
1 'polypeptide(L)'
;MVIGIDIGSTTTKSVAIYPDKTFRTLTTKAFDAVTSATGALGKMLMENNLDIASINHIVLTGVGAARIAGNLFGIPTSKIEEIVAVGLGGVYLSGSNRVIIANIGTGTALVEARDGVITHIGGTGVGGGTLLGLAKAILNISDISRLLELAAKGRISNIDLLIGDIADTNIGFLKKEMTAANFGKMLDTATDEDKALGILHMVYQVIGIVSAFAAKSRNIGTIVVTGTASSVSVGKTTLDAIAEMHNINFVYPDQAEYATAIGAALSKQVPLSRP
;
A
#
# COMPACT_ATOMS: atom_id res chain seq x y z
N MET A 1 -24.72 8.98 5.42
CA MET A 1 -23.43 8.48 4.89
C MET A 1 -22.63 7.75 5.96
N VAL A 2 -21.63 6.95 5.57
CA VAL A 2 -20.69 6.29 6.50
C VAL A 2 -19.30 6.84 6.27
N ILE A 3 -18.57 7.12 7.35
CA ILE A 3 -17.17 7.57 7.30
C ILE A 3 -16.26 6.43 7.75
N GLY A 4 -15.29 6.06 6.92
CA GLY A 4 -14.18 5.19 7.29
C GLY A 4 -12.92 6.02 7.58
N ILE A 5 -12.25 5.74 8.69
CA ILE A 5 -11.01 6.44 9.06
C ILE A 5 -9.95 5.39 9.38
N ASP A 6 -8.89 5.40 8.59
CA ASP A 6 -7.67 4.62 8.81
C ASP A 6 -6.63 5.51 9.51
N ILE A 7 -6.35 5.21 10.77
CA ILE A 7 -5.41 5.99 11.61
C ILE A 7 -4.06 5.28 11.58
N GLY A 8 -3.28 5.60 10.56
CA GLY A 8 -1.94 5.06 10.40
C GLY A 8 -0.88 5.77 11.26
N SER A 9 0.36 5.30 11.18
CA SER A 9 1.50 5.86 11.94
C SER A 9 2.02 7.18 11.36
N THR A 10 1.89 7.41 10.06
CA THR A 10 2.43 8.57 9.35
C THR A 10 1.34 9.47 8.81
N THR A 11 0.27 8.87 8.30
CA THR A 11 -0.89 9.56 7.74
C THR A 11 -2.18 8.96 8.26
N THR A 12 -3.22 9.78 8.34
CA THR A 12 -4.60 9.35 8.58
C THR A 12 -5.39 9.57 7.29
N LYS A 13 -6.07 8.53 6.84
CA LYS A 13 -6.90 8.55 5.64
C LYS A 13 -8.35 8.40 6.02
N SER A 14 -9.19 9.22 5.44
CA SER A 14 -10.64 9.17 5.66
C SER A 14 -11.38 9.11 4.34
N VAL A 15 -12.49 8.38 4.36
CA VAL A 15 -13.38 8.20 3.22
C VAL A 15 -14.81 8.39 3.68
N ALA A 16 -15.56 9.24 3.00
CA ALA A 16 -17.00 9.38 3.16
C ALA A 16 -17.70 8.61 2.04
N ILE A 17 -18.45 7.56 2.37
CA ILE A 17 -19.25 6.79 1.40
C ILE A 17 -20.72 7.22 1.50
N TYR A 18 -21.28 7.62 0.37
CA TYR A 18 -22.68 8.03 0.25
C TYR A 18 -23.59 6.82 -0.06
N PRO A 19 -24.93 6.96 0.11
CA PRO A 19 -25.88 5.90 -0.20
C PRO A 19 -25.84 5.44 -1.67
N ASP A 20 -25.51 6.33 -2.61
CA ASP A 20 -25.34 6.04 -4.04
C ASP A 20 -24.00 5.39 -4.40
N LYS A 21 -23.19 5.03 -3.38
CA LYS A 21 -21.84 4.46 -3.47
C LYS A 21 -20.77 5.40 -4.03
N THR A 22 -21.06 6.65 -4.30
CA THR A 22 -20.01 7.64 -4.52
C THR A 22 -19.25 7.88 -3.23
N PHE A 23 -18.00 8.32 -3.33
CA PHE A 23 -17.19 8.60 -2.15
C PHE A 23 -16.27 9.81 -2.31
N ARG A 24 -15.87 10.37 -1.19
CA ARG A 24 -14.86 11.43 -1.07
C ARG A 24 -13.72 10.93 -0.20
N THR A 25 -12.52 11.28 -0.56
CA THR A 25 -11.29 10.85 0.12
C THR A 25 -10.53 12.05 0.66
N LEU A 26 -9.81 11.85 1.75
CA LEU A 26 -8.95 12.86 2.35
C LEU A 26 -7.77 12.21 3.06
N THR A 27 -6.58 12.77 2.88
CA THR A 27 -5.39 12.41 3.64
C THR A 27 -4.97 13.57 4.54
N THR A 28 -4.65 13.26 5.80
CA THR A 28 -4.06 14.20 6.76
C THR A 28 -2.78 13.60 7.35
N LYS A 29 -1.90 14.46 7.88
CA LYS A 29 -0.74 14.01 8.65
C LYS A 29 -1.22 13.35 9.94
N ALA A 30 -0.58 12.26 10.35
CA ALA A 30 -0.87 11.63 11.64
C ALA A 30 -0.22 12.39 12.80
N PHE A 31 -0.96 12.46 13.90
CA PHE A 31 -0.54 12.95 15.22
C PHE A 31 -0.89 11.88 16.27
N ASP A 32 -1.27 12.28 17.49
CA ASP A 32 -1.94 11.33 18.37
C ASP A 32 -3.28 10.84 17.78
N ALA A 33 -3.74 9.69 18.21
CA ALA A 33 -4.88 9.02 17.56
C ALA A 33 -6.19 9.86 17.63
N VAL A 34 -6.42 10.57 18.74
CA VAL A 34 -7.64 11.37 18.91
C VAL A 34 -7.58 12.59 18.00
N THR A 35 -6.49 13.33 18.02
CA THR A 35 -6.27 14.49 17.14
C THR A 35 -6.34 14.08 15.66
N SER A 36 -5.75 12.93 15.31
CA SER A 36 -5.78 12.41 13.93
C SER A 36 -7.19 12.10 13.47
N ALA A 37 -7.99 11.39 14.28
CA ALA A 37 -9.36 11.03 13.90
C ALA A 37 -10.28 12.25 13.85
N THR A 38 -10.25 13.11 14.88
CA THR A 38 -11.10 14.29 14.96
C THR A 38 -10.72 15.34 13.92
N GLY A 39 -9.42 15.55 13.70
CA GLY A 39 -8.90 16.45 12.67
C GLY A 39 -9.24 15.98 11.25
N ALA A 40 -9.07 14.68 10.96
CA ALA A 40 -9.45 14.12 9.67
C ALA A 40 -10.95 14.24 9.41
N LEU A 41 -11.79 13.96 10.41
CA LEU A 41 -13.24 14.13 10.31
C LEU A 41 -13.63 15.61 10.09
N GLY A 42 -13.12 16.51 10.91
CA GLY A 42 -13.40 17.95 10.78
C GLY A 42 -12.98 18.50 9.41
N LYS A 43 -11.80 18.14 8.94
CA LYS A 43 -11.30 18.53 7.62
C LYS A 43 -12.15 17.94 6.48
N MET A 44 -12.57 16.67 6.58
CA MET A 44 -13.46 16.02 5.62
C MET A 44 -14.79 16.79 5.50
N LEU A 45 -15.38 17.19 6.62
CA LEU A 45 -16.62 17.97 6.65
C LEU A 45 -16.44 19.34 5.97
N MET A 46 -15.37 20.06 6.32
CA MET A 46 -15.11 21.41 5.80
C MET A 46 -14.81 21.42 4.30
N GLU A 47 -13.87 20.56 3.84
CA GLU A 47 -13.45 20.56 2.43
C GLU A 47 -14.52 20.04 1.47
N ASN A 48 -15.43 19.20 1.96
CA ASN A 48 -16.52 18.66 1.13
C ASN A 48 -17.89 19.31 1.42
N ASN A 49 -17.91 20.35 2.26
CA ASN A 49 -19.14 21.05 2.66
C ASN A 49 -20.24 20.10 3.17
N LEU A 50 -19.84 19.16 4.08
CA LEU A 50 -20.73 18.15 4.63
C LEU A 50 -21.31 18.57 5.97
N ASP A 51 -22.57 18.28 6.18
CA ASP A 51 -23.21 18.43 7.49
C ASP A 51 -22.88 17.21 8.38
N ILE A 52 -22.43 17.46 9.59
CA ILE A 52 -22.16 16.43 10.58
C ILE A 52 -23.40 15.56 10.88
N ALA A 53 -24.60 16.15 10.83
CA ALA A 53 -25.88 15.46 11.03
C ALA A 53 -26.18 14.43 9.92
N SER A 54 -25.52 14.52 8.76
CA SER A 54 -25.67 13.56 7.67
C SER A 54 -24.87 12.28 7.86
N ILE A 55 -24.00 12.21 8.89
CA ILE A 55 -23.19 11.04 9.18
C ILE A 55 -23.98 10.05 10.05
N ASN A 56 -24.24 8.87 9.49
CA ASN A 56 -24.95 7.81 10.21
C ASN A 56 -24.02 6.99 11.11
N HIS A 57 -22.75 6.80 10.68
CA HIS A 57 -21.80 5.95 11.38
C HIS A 57 -20.35 6.30 11.02
N ILE A 58 -19.44 6.10 11.97
CA ILE A 58 -17.99 6.19 11.76
C ILE A 58 -17.38 4.83 12.04
N VAL A 59 -16.49 4.37 11.15
CA VAL A 59 -15.72 3.13 11.35
C VAL A 59 -14.24 3.47 11.39
N LEU A 60 -13.59 3.14 12.49
CA LEU A 60 -12.17 3.34 12.72
C LEU A 60 -11.38 2.06 12.45
N THR A 61 -10.22 2.21 11.85
CA THR A 61 -9.25 1.14 11.64
C THR A 61 -7.83 1.69 11.72
N GLY A 62 -6.83 0.84 11.53
CA GLY A 62 -5.42 1.19 11.65
C GLY A 62 -4.91 1.14 13.08
N VAL A 63 -3.58 1.26 13.24
CA VAL A 63 -2.88 1.10 14.53
C VAL A 63 -3.35 2.08 15.61
N GLY A 64 -3.81 3.27 15.22
CA GLY A 64 -4.32 4.30 16.14
C GLY A 64 -5.73 4.04 16.66
N ALA A 65 -6.55 3.23 15.96
CA ALA A 65 -7.96 3.04 16.29
C ALA A 65 -8.19 2.47 17.70
N ALA A 66 -7.27 1.63 18.19
CA ALA A 66 -7.37 1.03 19.52
C ALA A 66 -7.38 2.07 20.65
N ARG A 67 -6.74 3.22 20.45
CA ARG A 67 -6.60 4.30 21.46
C ARG A 67 -7.81 5.22 21.56
N ILE A 68 -8.79 5.09 20.68
CA ILE A 68 -10.01 5.91 20.71
C ILE A 68 -11.08 5.18 21.52
N ALA A 69 -11.65 5.84 22.51
CA ALA A 69 -12.75 5.34 23.30
C ALA A 69 -14.05 6.09 22.95
N GLY A 70 -15.17 5.36 22.94
CA GLY A 70 -16.49 5.95 22.72
C GLY A 70 -16.75 6.46 21.31
N ASN A 71 -17.76 7.30 21.19
CA ASN A 71 -18.25 7.87 19.95
C ASN A 71 -17.54 9.20 19.64
N LEU A 72 -17.16 9.41 18.37
CA LEU A 72 -16.63 10.70 17.91
C LEU A 72 -17.77 11.71 17.69
N PHE A 73 -17.70 12.83 18.38
CA PHE A 73 -18.72 13.90 18.31
C PHE A 73 -20.17 13.43 18.51
N GLY A 74 -20.38 12.38 19.34
CA GLY A 74 -21.70 11.78 19.56
C GLY A 74 -22.22 10.89 18.42
N ILE A 75 -21.48 10.75 17.33
CA ILE A 75 -21.85 9.91 16.19
C ILE A 75 -21.51 8.43 16.52
N PRO A 76 -22.42 7.49 16.26
CA PRO A 76 -22.14 6.07 16.46
C PRO A 76 -20.83 5.65 15.81
N THR A 77 -19.88 5.17 16.62
CA THR A 77 -18.53 4.85 16.17
C THR A 77 -18.20 3.40 16.51
N SER A 78 -17.67 2.65 15.55
CA SER A 78 -17.19 1.30 15.74
C SER A 78 -15.77 1.14 15.21
N LYS A 79 -15.16 -0.01 15.50
CA LYS A 79 -13.82 -0.38 15.06
C LYS A 79 -13.87 -1.64 14.23
N ILE A 80 -12.95 -1.77 13.28
CA ILE A 80 -12.72 -2.99 12.52
C ILE A 80 -11.21 -3.28 12.49
N GLU A 81 -10.85 -4.54 12.45
CA GLU A 81 -9.46 -4.96 12.28
C GLU A 81 -8.92 -4.48 10.94
N GLU A 82 -7.68 -3.96 10.95
CA GLU A 82 -7.04 -3.38 9.77
C GLU A 82 -6.97 -4.38 8.61
N ILE A 83 -6.65 -5.64 8.91
CA ILE A 83 -6.55 -6.70 7.89
C ILE A 83 -7.89 -6.94 7.19
N VAL A 84 -8.99 -6.93 7.94
CA VAL A 84 -10.34 -7.08 7.38
C VAL A 84 -10.68 -5.86 6.51
N ALA A 85 -10.35 -4.67 6.97
CA ALA A 85 -10.56 -3.45 6.20
C ALA A 85 -9.72 -3.44 4.90
N VAL A 86 -8.46 -3.85 4.94
CA VAL A 86 -7.60 -4.02 3.76
C VAL A 86 -8.24 -4.99 2.76
N GLY A 87 -8.70 -6.14 3.23
CA GLY A 87 -9.34 -7.14 2.39
C GLY A 87 -10.61 -6.63 1.70
N LEU A 88 -11.52 -6.01 2.48
CA LEU A 88 -12.77 -5.43 1.95
C LEU A 88 -12.50 -4.34 0.91
N GLY A 89 -11.55 -3.43 1.20
CA GLY A 89 -11.18 -2.36 0.29
C GLY A 89 -10.54 -2.87 -0.99
N GLY A 90 -9.64 -3.86 -0.89
CA GLY A 90 -8.99 -4.47 -2.05
C GLY A 90 -9.99 -5.20 -2.97
N VAL A 91 -10.93 -5.96 -2.39
CA VAL A 91 -12.03 -6.61 -3.13
C VAL A 91 -12.89 -5.57 -3.84
N TYR A 92 -13.30 -4.52 -3.12
CA TYR A 92 -14.14 -3.47 -3.70
C TYR A 92 -13.46 -2.75 -4.87
N LEU A 93 -12.22 -2.33 -4.68
CA LEU A 93 -11.48 -1.57 -5.69
C LEU A 93 -11.09 -2.41 -6.92
N SER A 94 -10.83 -3.71 -6.74
CA SER A 94 -10.48 -4.61 -7.85
C SER A 94 -11.68 -5.23 -8.55
N GLY A 95 -12.85 -5.22 -7.91
CA GLY A 95 -14.04 -5.90 -8.39
C GLY A 95 -13.93 -7.44 -8.40
N SER A 96 -12.92 -8.00 -7.70
CA SER A 96 -12.65 -9.44 -7.68
C SER A 96 -12.72 -9.99 -6.25
N ASN A 97 -13.37 -11.13 -6.08
CA ASN A 97 -13.55 -11.81 -4.79
C ASN A 97 -12.50 -12.92 -4.53
N ARG A 98 -11.53 -13.09 -5.43
CA ARG A 98 -10.45 -14.07 -5.32
C ARG A 98 -9.12 -13.45 -5.69
N VAL A 99 -8.48 -12.80 -4.71
CA VAL A 99 -7.25 -12.01 -4.89
C VAL A 99 -6.33 -12.10 -3.68
N ILE A 100 -5.05 -11.84 -3.91
CA ILE A 100 -4.12 -11.42 -2.86
C ILE A 100 -4.08 -9.90 -2.86
N ILE A 101 -4.19 -9.27 -1.71
CA ILE A 101 -3.99 -7.83 -1.56
C ILE A 101 -2.60 -7.61 -0.95
N ALA A 102 -1.74 -6.91 -1.68
CA ALA A 102 -0.45 -6.42 -1.18
C ALA A 102 -0.64 -4.97 -0.72
N ASN A 103 -0.84 -4.78 0.58
CA ASN A 103 -1.04 -3.45 1.16
C ASN A 103 0.31 -2.86 1.58
N ILE A 104 0.82 -1.91 0.77
CA ILE A 104 2.14 -1.28 0.96
C ILE A 104 1.98 0.00 1.78
N GLY A 105 2.06 -0.16 3.10
CA GLY A 105 2.09 0.92 4.09
C GLY A 105 3.51 1.20 4.59
N THR A 106 3.71 1.33 5.90
CA THR A 106 5.03 1.41 6.54
C THR A 106 5.87 0.16 6.27
N GLY A 107 5.28 -1.03 6.45
CA GLY A 107 5.69 -2.31 5.89
C GLY A 107 4.69 -2.76 4.84
N THR A 108 4.70 -4.05 4.49
CA THR A 108 3.74 -4.64 3.54
C THR A 108 3.01 -5.81 4.18
N ALA A 109 1.68 -5.74 4.20
CA ALA A 109 0.83 -6.86 4.61
C ALA A 109 0.28 -7.57 3.37
N LEU A 110 0.23 -8.90 3.42
CA LEU A 110 -0.39 -9.74 2.41
C LEU A 110 -1.68 -10.34 2.96
N VAL A 111 -2.77 -10.05 2.28
CA VAL A 111 -4.11 -10.46 2.68
C VAL A 111 -4.75 -11.25 1.55
N GLU A 112 -5.21 -12.45 1.83
CA GLU A 112 -6.04 -13.23 0.91
C GLU A 112 -7.50 -12.84 1.10
N ALA A 113 -8.18 -12.52 0.00
CA ALA A 113 -9.63 -12.46 -0.06
C ALA A 113 -10.12 -13.57 -1.00
N ARG A 114 -10.95 -14.47 -0.47
CA ARG A 114 -11.50 -15.59 -1.22
C ARG A 114 -12.93 -15.86 -0.77
N ASP A 115 -13.88 -15.70 -1.70
CA ASP A 115 -15.30 -16.06 -1.50
C ASP A 115 -15.92 -15.47 -0.21
N GLY A 116 -15.58 -14.20 0.08
CA GLY A 116 -16.07 -13.48 1.25
C GLY A 116 -15.26 -13.71 2.54
N VAL A 117 -14.26 -14.61 2.52
CA VAL A 117 -13.34 -14.84 3.63
C VAL A 117 -12.07 -14.00 3.43
N ILE A 118 -11.68 -13.26 4.47
CA ILE A 118 -10.47 -12.43 4.48
C ILE A 118 -9.48 -13.01 5.48
N THR A 119 -8.27 -13.33 5.02
CA THR A 119 -7.24 -13.97 5.83
C THR A 119 -5.92 -13.23 5.71
N HIS A 120 -5.29 -12.89 6.83
CA HIS A 120 -3.90 -12.45 6.84
C HIS A 120 -2.99 -13.63 6.55
N ILE A 121 -2.22 -13.59 5.46
CA ILE A 121 -1.36 -14.70 5.03
C ILE A 121 0.13 -14.44 5.25
N GLY A 122 0.49 -13.23 5.69
CA GLY A 122 1.86 -12.84 5.98
C GLY A 122 2.16 -11.40 5.58
N GLY A 123 3.43 -11.13 5.35
CA GLY A 123 3.91 -9.80 4.98
C GLY A 123 5.41 -9.69 5.13
N THR A 124 5.90 -8.47 5.04
CA THR A 124 7.30 -8.14 5.26
C THR A 124 7.43 -6.77 5.93
N GLY A 125 8.48 -6.58 6.74
CA GLY A 125 8.84 -5.26 7.27
C GLY A 125 9.32 -4.27 6.20
N VAL A 126 9.42 -4.70 4.94
CA VAL A 126 9.82 -3.86 3.81
C VAL A 126 8.60 -3.12 3.24
N GLY A 127 8.71 -1.80 3.11
CA GLY A 127 7.63 -0.94 2.64
C GLY A 127 8.04 0.53 2.57
N GLY A 128 7.08 1.43 2.68
CA GLY A 128 7.31 2.88 2.65
C GLY A 128 8.24 3.37 3.77
N GLY A 129 8.17 2.75 4.95
CA GLY A 129 9.10 3.04 6.04
C GLY A 129 10.53 2.67 5.69
N THR A 130 10.74 1.56 5.00
CA THR A 130 12.06 1.12 4.52
C THR A 130 12.61 2.08 3.47
N LEU A 131 11.77 2.53 2.54
CA LEU A 131 12.15 3.53 1.53
C LEU A 131 12.71 4.80 2.19
N LEU A 132 11.97 5.37 3.13
CA LEU A 132 12.40 6.59 3.82
C LEU A 132 13.62 6.35 4.72
N GLY A 133 13.68 5.21 5.41
CA GLY A 133 14.82 4.85 6.26
C GLY A 133 16.12 4.73 5.46
N LEU A 134 16.10 4.02 4.34
CA LEU A 134 17.25 3.87 3.45
C LEU A 134 17.61 5.18 2.75
N ALA A 135 16.62 5.95 2.28
CA ALA A 135 16.86 7.26 1.70
C ALA A 135 17.55 8.20 2.71
N LYS A 136 17.12 8.17 3.97
CA LYS A 136 17.76 8.93 5.05
C LYS A 136 19.19 8.46 5.31
N ALA A 137 19.42 7.16 5.41
CA ALA A 137 20.73 6.59 5.74
C ALA A 137 21.75 6.77 4.61
N ILE A 138 21.34 6.58 3.35
CA ILE A 138 22.25 6.56 2.18
C ILE A 138 22.39 7.94 1.54
N LEU A 139 21.30 8.71 1.46
CA LEU A 139 21.21 9.96 0.70
C LEU A 139 20.97 11.19 1.59
N ASN A 140 20.74 11.00 2.90
CA ASN A 140 20.30 12.05 3.82
C ASN A 140 18.98 12.74 3.40
N ILE A 141 18.07 12.01 2.73
CA ILE A 141 16.76 12.49 2.26
C ILE A 141 15.66 11.95 3.16
N SER A 142 14.75 12.83 3.61
CA SER A 142 13.58 12.47 4.43
C SER A 142 12.25 12.73 3.70
N ASP A 143 12.29 13.27 2.49
CA ASP A 143 11.13 13.57 1.66
C ASP A 143 11.02 12.54 0.52
N ILE A 144 9.87 11.88 0.47
CA ILE A 144 9.58 10.87 -0.54
C ILE A 144 9.53 11.48 -1.95
N SER A 145 9.00 12.68 -2.11
CA SER A 145 8.90 13.34 -3.42
C SER A 145 10.29 13.58 -4.00
N ARG A 146 11.23 14.02 -3.14
CA ARG A 146 12.62 14.20 -3.56
C ARG A 146 13.30 12.89 -3.93
N LEU A 147 13.04 11.81 -3.21
CA LEU A 147 13.55 10.48 -3.54
C LEU A 147 13.05 10.03 -4.92
N LEU A 148 11.76 10.21 -5.20
CA LEU A 148 11.15 9.83 -6.47
C LEU A 148 11.69 10.66 -7.64
N GLU A 149 11.91 11.97 -7.46
CA GLU A 149 12.51 12.84 -8.47
C GLU A 149 13.92 12.40 -8.86
N LEU A 150 14.75 12.01 -7.91
CA LEU A 150 16.09 11.49 -8.16
C LEU A 150 16.00 10.15 -8.87
N ALA A 151 15.24 9.20 -8.33
CA ALA A 151 15.13 7.87 -8.90
C ALA A 151 14.67 7.83 -10.36
N ALA A 152 13.84 8.80 -10.77
CA ALA A 152 13.38 8.92 -12.16
C ALA A 152 14.52 9.19 -13.15
N LYS A 153 15.69 9.60 -12.70
CA LYS A 153 16.89 9.93 -13.53
C LYS A 153 17.99 8.89 -13.37
N GLY A 154 17.86 7.95 -12.44
CA GLY A 154 18.87 6.94 -12.11
C GLY A 154 18.99 5.82 -13.14
N ARG A 155 20.10 5.10 -13.06
CA ARG A 155 20.40 3.90 -13.85
C ARG A 155 20.69 2.73 -12.92
N ILE A 156 19.83 1.70 -12.97
CA ILE A 156 19.95 0.53 -12.10
C ILE A 156 21.27 -0.25 -12.35
N SER A 157 21.77 -0.28 -13.59
CA SER A 157 23.01 -0.92 -13.96
C SER A 157 24.27 -0.34 -13.30
N ASN A 158 24.19 0.83 -12.68
CA ASN A 158 25.28 1.43 -11.92
C ASN A 158 25.28 1.00 -10.44
N ILE A 159 24.20 0.39 -9.98
CA ILE A 159 23.98 -0.01 -8.57
C ILE A 159 23.88 -1.52 -8.42
N ASP A 160 22.98 -2.15 -9.22
CA ASP A 160 22.71 -3.58 -9.11
C ASP A 160 23.70 -4.39 -9.96
N LEU A 161 24.07 -5.57 -9.46
CA LEU A 161 24.71 -6.58 -10.27
C LEU A 161 23.62 -7.28 -11.10
N LEU A 162 23.70 -7.16 -12.40
CA LEU A 162 22.74 -7.76 -13.33
C LEU A 162 23.18 -9.16 -13.77
N ILE A 163 22.24 -9.98 -14.26
CA ILE A 163 22.54 -11.29 -14.85
C ILE A 163 23.55 -11.13 -15.99
N GLY A 164 23.44 -10.10 -16.83
CA GLY A 164 24.37 -9.83 -17.92
C GLY A 164 25.77 -9.40 -17.49
N ASP A 165 26.00 -9.06 -16.21
CA ASP A 165 27.33 -8.80 -15.66
C ASP A 165 28.09 -10.09 -15.32
N ILE A 166 27.37 -11.22 -15.15
CA ILE A 166 27.91 -12.51 -14.69
C ILE A 166 27.75 -13.64 -15.72
N ALA A 167 26.94 -13.42 -16.77
CA ALA A 167 26.69 -14.41 -17.82
C ALA A 167 26.52 -13.74 -19.19
N ASP A 168 27.13 -14.34 -20.21
CA ASP A 168 27.05 -13.85 -21.61
C ASP A 168 25.66 -14.11 -22.24
N THR A 169 24.92 -15.04 -21.70
CA THR A 169 23.57 -15.44 -22.16
C THR A 169 22.56 -15.39 -21.02
N ASN A 170 21.27 -15.45 -21.34
CA ASN A 170 20.23 -15.61 -20.33
C ASN A 170 20.43 -16.93 -19.57
N ILE A 171 20.16 -16.94 -18.27
CA ILE A 171 20.22 -18.12 -17.41
C ILE A 171 18.80 -18.69 -17.27
N GLY A 172 18.42 -19.64 -18.10
CA GLY A 172 17.05 -20.16 -18.14
C GLY A 172 16.05 -19.03 -18.51
N PHE A 173 15.10 -18.75 -17.63
CA PHE A 173 14.14 -17.65 -17.80
C PHE A 173 14.65 -16.28 -17.32
N LEU A 174 15.82 -16.22 -16.70
CA LEU A 174 16.41 -14.96 -16.21
C LEU A 174 17.06 -14.22 -17.36
N LYS A 175 16.50 -13.07 -17.70
CA LYS A 175 17.02 -12.17 -18.74
C LYS A 175 18.26 -11.42 -18.23
N LYS A 176 19.12 -10.96 -19.14
CA LYS A 176 20.36 -10.23 -18.80
C LYS A 176 20.13 -8.95 -18.00
N GLU A 177 19.00 -8.30 -18.21
CA GLU A 177 18.61 -7.05 -17.56
C GLU A 177 18.10 -7.25 -16.12
N MET A 178 17.86 -8.48 -15.71
CA MET A 178 17.38 -8.78 -14.36
C MET A 178 18.49 -8.64 -13.33
N THR A 179 18.13 -8.17 -12.15
CA THR A 179 19.02 -8.05 -11.00
C THR A 179 19.36 -9.41 -10.42
N ALA A 180 20.66 -9.74 -10.38
CA ALA A 180 21.21 -10.88 -9.64
C ALA A 180 21.44 -10.53 -8.17
N ALA A 181 21.92 -9.29 -7.89
CA ALA A 181 22.10 -8.80 -6.53
C ALA A 181 21.82 -7.30 -6.46
N ASN A 182 20.83 -6.92 -5.62
CA ASN A 182 20.57 -5.51 -5.34
C ASN A 182 21.79 -4.87 -4.67
N PHE A 183 22.19 -3.67 -5.12
CA PHE A 183 23.39 -2.97 -4.67
C PHE A 183 24.69 -3.79 -4.83
N GLY A 184 24.66 -4.87 -5.60
CA GLY A 184 25.79 -5.80 -5.68
C GLY A 184 26.96 -5.31 -6.53
N LYS A 185 26.76 -4.29 -7.37
CA LYS A 185 27.80 -3.74 -8.24
C LYS A 185 28.33 -2.38 -7.77
N MET A 186 27.45 -1.50 -7.34
CA MET A 186 27.67 -0.13 -6.86
C MET A 186 28.97 0.50 -7.35
N LEU A 187 28.93 1.07 -8.57
CA LEU A 187 30.12 1.70 -9.17
C LEU A 187 30.57 2.91 -8.33
N ASP A 188 31.87 3.18 -8.26
CA ASP A 188 32.43 4.36 -7.61
C ASP A 188 31.89 5.69 -8.19
N THR A 189 31.45 5.65 -9.46
CA THR A 189 30.83 6.77 -10.17
C THR A 189 29.32 6.86 -10.01
N ALA A 190 28.70 5.96 -9.21
CA ALA A 190 27.26 5.95 -9.00
C ALA A 190 26.76 7.23 -8.34
N THR A 191 25.78 7.87 -8.97
CA THR A 191 25.20 9.14 -8.54
C THR A 191 24.13 8.94 -7.47
N ASP A 192 23.65 10.02 -6.86
CA ASP A 192 22.54 9.95 -5.90
C ASP A 192 21.22 9.55 -6.59
N GLU A 193 21.06 9.87 -7.88
CA GLU A 193 19.96 9.40 -8.72
C GLU A 193 19.97 7.88 -8.86
N ASP A 194 21.15 7.30 -9.11
CA ASP A 194 21.32 5.85 -9.24
C ASP A 194 21.00 5.15 -7.92
N LYS A 195 21.52 5.67 -6.79
CA LYS A 195 21.25 5.14 -5.45
C LYS A 195 19.77 5.23 -5.09
N ALA A 196 19.11 6.35 -5.42
CA ALA A 196 17.67 6.52 -5.22
C ALA A 196 16.86 5.47 -5.98
N LEU A 197 17.20 5.22 -7.24
CA LEU A 197 16.58 4.17 -8.05
C LEU A 197 16.84 2.77 -7.45
N GLY A 198 18.07 2.48 -7.02
CA GLY A 198 18.43 1.21 -6.39
C GLY A 198 17.62 0.93 -5.13
N ILE A 199 17.40 1.94 -4.28
CA ILE A 199 16.56 1.82 -3.07
C ILE A 199 15.12 1.45 -3.45
N LEU A 200 14.52 2.18 -4.38
CA LEU A 200 13.15 1.89 -4.84
C LEU A 200 13.06 0.50 -5.47
N HIS A 201 13.97 0.19 -6.40
CA HIS A 201 13.99 -1.10 -7.08
C HIS A 201 14.06 -2.27 -6.08
N MET A 202 15.02 -2.24 -5.16
CA MET A 202 15.18 -3.29 -4.15
C MET A 202 13.91 -3.48 -3.31
N VAL A 203 13.33 -2.40 -2.81
CA VAL A 203 12.12 -2.48 -1.96
C VAL A 203 10.95 -3.09 -2.73
N TYR A 204 10.68 -2.62 -3.95
CA TYR A 204 9.58 -3.18 -4.74
C TYR A 204 9.87 -4.58 -5.27
N GLN A 205 11.13 -4.93 -5.53
CA GLN A 205 11.51 -6.28 -5.89
C GLN A 205 11.22 -7.27 -4.76
N VAL A 206 11.59 -6.94 -3.52
CA VAL A 206 11.28 -7.79 -2.35
C VAL A 206 9.78 -7.94 -2.17
N ILE A 207 9.02 -6.83 -2.22
CA ILE A 207 7.56 -6.87 -2.11
C ILE A 207 6.94 -7.74 -3.21
N GLY A 208 7.37 -7.54 -4.46
CA GLY A 208 6.85 -8.26 -5.60
C GLY A 208 7.10 -9.76 -5.54
N ILE A 209 8.33 -10.18 -5.21
CA ILE A 209 8.70 -11.59 -5.11
C ILE A 209 7.93 -12.29 -3.97
N VAL A 210 7.85 -11.67 -2.78
CA VAL A 210 7.09 -12.23 -1.66
C VAL A 210 5.61 -12.34 -2.01
N SER A 211 5.04 -11.32 -2.67
CA SER A 211 3.66 -11.33 -3.14
C SER A 211 3.41 -12.41 -4.19
N ALA A 212 4.34 -12.60 -5.13
CA ALA A 212 4.26 -13.63 -6.16
C ALA A 212 4.27 -15.04 -5.56
N PHE A 213 5.15 -15.30 -4.60
CA PHE A 213 5.20 -16.60 -3.91
C PHE A 213 3.93 -16.84 -3.08
N ALA A 214 3.41 -15.82 -2.40
CA ALA A 214 2.14 -15.91 -1.70
C ALA A 214 0.99 -16.26 -2.66
N ALA A 215 0.89 -15.58 -3.79
CA ALA A 215 -0.13 -15.83 -4.81
C ALA A 215 -0.06 -17.24 -5.37
N LYS A 216 1.16 -17.71 -5.72
CA LYS A 216 1.38 -19.09 -6.21
C LYS A 216 1.03 -20.13 -5.16
N SER A 217 1.42 -19.95 -3.90
CA SER A 217 1.12 -20.91 -2.82
C SER A 217 -0.39 -21.04 -2.54
N ARG A 218 -1.17 -20.02 -2.90
CA ARG A 218 -2.63 -19.97 -2.72
C ARG A 218 -3.41 -20.28 -4.01
N ASN A 219 -2.74 -20.57 -5.11
CA ASN A 219 -3.39 -20.75 -6.40
C ASN A 219 -4.24 -19.53 -6.82
N ILE A 220 -3.73 -18.33 -6.61
CA ILE A 220 -4.37 -17.07 -6.99
C ILE A 220 -3.44 -16.36 -7.97
N GLY A 221 -3.94 -16.00 -9.15
CA GLY A 221 -3.15 -15.35 -10.19
C GLY A 221 -3.16 -13.82 -10.13
N THR A 222 -4.00 -13.23 -9.28
CA THR A 222 -4.18 -11.77 -9.23
C THR A 222 -3.75 -11.21 -7.88
N ILE A 223 -2.91 -10.17 -7.92
CA ILE A 223 -2.45 -9.42 -6.75
C ILE A 223 -2.90 -7.97 -6.90
N VAL A 224 -3.67 -7.48 -5.95
CA VAL A 224 -4.13 -6.09 -5.89
C VAL A 224 -3.17 -5.28 -5.04
N VAL A 225 -2.54 -4.25 -5.62
CA VAL A 225 -1.60 -3.40 -4.90
C VAL A 225 -2.36 -2.23 -4.28
N THR A 226 -2.28 -2.09 -2.96
CA THR A 226 -2.96 -1.04 -2.19
C THR A 226 -1.98 -0.36 -1.23
N GLY A 227 -2.46 0.65 -0.51
CA GLY A 227 -1.66 1.38 0.47
C GLY A 227 -0.92 2.60 -0.09
N THR A 228 -0.24 3.33 0.78
CA THR A 228 0.35 4.66 0.46
C THR A 228 1.38 4.61 -0.67
N ALA A 229 2.14 3.52 -0.78
CA ALA A 229 3.20 3.38 -1.78
C ALA A 229 2.73 2.65 -3.07
N SER A 230 1.44 2.41 -3.26
CA SER A 230 0.89 1.70 -4.42
C SER A 230 1.03 2.45 -5.76
N SER A 231 1.14 3.77 -5.72
CA SER A 231 1.11 4.64 -6.92
C SER A 231 2.49 4.99 -7.49
N VAL A 232 3.58 4.52 -6.87
CA VAL A 232 4.95 4.85 -7.31
C VAL A 232 5.28 4.20 -8.64
N SER A 233 5.61 5.00 -9.68
CA SER A 233 5.84 4.53 -11.05
C SER A 233 6.97 3.50 -11.16
N VAL A 234 8.13 3.76 -10.53
CA VAL A 234 9.25 2.80 -10.47
C VAL A 234 8.81 1.49 -9.82
N GLY A 235 7.98 1.57 -8.78
CA GLY A 235 7.41 0.39 -8.13
C GLY A 235 6.55 -0.43 -9.09
N LYS A 236 5.66 0.21 -9.86
CA LYS A 236 4.84 -0.47 -10.86
C LYS A 236 5.71 -1.19 -11.90
N THR A 237 6.71 -0.51 -12.47
CA THR A 237 7.63 -1.11 -13.45
C THR A 237 8.34 -2.35 -12.89
N THR A 238 8.80 -2.30 -11.64
CA THR A 238 9.45 -3.44 -10.98
C THR A 238 8.48 -4.60 -10.76
N LEU A 239 7.25 -4.30 -10.28
CA LEU A 239 6.22 -5.32 -10.07
C LEU A 239 5.76 -5.96 -11.38
N ASP A 240 5.62 -5.18 -12.46
CA ASP A 240 5.23 -5.70 -13.79
C ASP A 240 6.30 -6.65 -14.37
N ALA A 241 7.57 -6.37 -14.18
CA ALA A 241 8.65 -7.30 -14.56
C ALA A 241 8.57 -8.62 -13.77
N ILE A 242 8.21 -8.57 -12.49
CA ILE A 242 7.98 -9.76 -11.66
C ILE A 242 6.71 -10.49 -12.09
N ALA A 243 5.66 -9.77 -12.48
CA ALA A 243 4.42 -10.34 -13.02
C ALA A 243 4.69 -11.22 -14.24
N GLU A 244 5.47 -10.70 -15.19
CA GLU A 244 5.88 -11.45 -16.39
C GLU A 244 6.67 -12.71 -16.00
N MET A 245 7.69 -12.58 -15.14
CA MET A 245 8.54 -13.67 -14.69
C MET A 245 7.75 -14.80 -14.02
N HIS A 246 6.75 -14.47 -13.22
CA HIS A 246 6.01 -15.41 -12.39
C HIS A 246 4.66 -15.85 -12.98
N ASN A 247 4.27 -15.29 -14.13
CA ASN A 247 2.95 -15.50 -14.76
C ASN A 247 1.80 -15.21 -13.80
N ILE A 248 1.82 -14.01 -13.22
CA ILE A 248 0.80 -13.45 -12.32
C ILE A 248 0.39 -12.07 -12.83
N ASN A 249 -0.64 -11.49 -12.24
CA ASN A 249 -1.12 -10.16 -12.61
C ASN A 249 -1.15 -9.23 -11.39
N PHE A 250 -0.43 -8.10 -11.46
CA PHE A 250 -0.60 -7.00 -10.50
C PHE A 250 -1.64 -6.01 -11.01
N VAL A 251 -2.62 -5.72 -10.17
CA VAL A 251 -3.68 -4.75 -10.43
C VAL A 251 -3.45 -3.52 -9.57
N TYR A 252 -3.49 -2.34 -10.18
CA TYR A 252 -3.27 -1.05 -9.53
C TYR A 252 -4.56 -0.21 -9.60
N PRO A 253 -5.51 -0.43 -8.69
CA PRO A 253 -6.77 0.30 -8.73
C PRO A 253 -6.57 1.80 -8.50
N ASP A 254 -7.45 2.60 -9.07
CA ASP A 254 -7.58 3.99 -8.66
C ASP A 254 -7.96 4.06 -7.17
N GLN A 255 -7.51 5.10 -6.46
CA GLN A 255 -7.76 5.26 -5.03
C GLN A 255 -7.19 4.14 -4.14
N ALA A 256 -6.23 3.35 -4.64
CA ALA A 256 -5.61 2.23 -3.92
C ALA A 256 -5.03 2.64 -2.55
N GLU A 257 -4.57 3.87 -2.40
CA GLU A 257 -4.06 4.39 -1.13
C GLU A 257 -5.13 4.51 -0.04
N TYR A 258 -6.41 4.62 -0.42
CA TYR A 258 -7.54 4.71 0.50
C TYR A 258 -8.23 3.36 0.76
N ALA A 259 -7.73 2.27 0.21
CA ALA A 259 -8.35 0.93 0.29
C ALA A 259 -8.78 0.56 1.71
N THR A 260 -7.89 0.76 2.70
CA THR A 260 -8.15 0.44 4.10
C THR A 260 -9.32 1.28 4.67
N ALA A 261 -9.35 2.58 4.41
CA ALA A 261 -10.44 3.45 4.86
C ALA A 261 -11.77 3.15 4.12
N ILE A 262 -11.70 2.82 2.82
CA ILE A 262 -12.87 2.35 2.03
C ILE A 262 -13.41 1.06 2.65
N GLY A 263 -12.56 0.06 2.89
CA GLY A 263 -12.98 -1.20 3.49
C GLY A 263 -13.57 -1.02 4.89
N ALA A 264 -13.02 -0.12 5.69
CA ALA A 264 -13.61 0.23 6.99
C ALA A 264 -15.04 0.74 6.84
N ALA A 265 -15.28 1.71 5.96
CA ALA A 265 -16.63 2.24 5.73
C ALA A 265 -17.59 1.18 5.19
N LEU A 266 -17.15 0.33 4.25
CA LEU A 266 -17.95 -0.74 3.65
C LEU A 266 -18.35 -1.83 4.65
N SER A 267 -17.60 -2.04 5.71
CA SER A 267 -17.89 -3.08 6.72
C SER A 267 -19.26 -2.94 7.40
N LYS A 268 -19.88 -1.76 7.31
CA LYS A 268 -21.25 -1.51 7.79
C LYS A 268 -22.32 -1.82 6.75
N GLN A 269 -21.93 -2.03 5.50
CA GLN A 269 -22.87 -2.29 4.38
C GLN A 269 -22.85 -3.76 3.95
N VAL A 270 -21.80 -4.49 4.30
CA VAL A 270 -21.62 -5.91 3.93
C VAL A 270 -21.72 -6.78 5.18
N PRO A 271 -22.62 -7.77 5.22
CA PRO A 271 -22.59 -8.79 6.28
C PRO A 271 -21.28 -9.57 6.18
N LEU A 272 -20.42 -9.44 7.20
CA LEU A 272 -19.20 -10.24 7.31
C LEU A 272 -19.63 -11.66 7.71
N SER A 273 -19.41 -12.65 6.84
CA SER A 273 -19.39 -14.04 7.25
C SER A 273 -18.18 -14.23 8.17
N ARG A 274 -18.42 -14.54 9.43
CA ARG A 274 -17.33 -14.94 10.36
C ARG A 274 -16.78 -16.28 9.90
N PRO A 275 -15.44 -16.48 9.97
CA PRO A 275 -14.82 -17.76 9.66
C PRO A 275 -15.30 -18.87 10.58
#